data_ad2539854e91e461eb2d78d54c239c64
#
_entry.id   ad2539854e91e461eb2d78d54c239c64
#
_cell.length_a   1.000
_cell.length_b   1.000
_cell.length_c   1.000
_cell.angle_alpha   90.00
_cell.angle_beta   90.00
_cell.angle_gamma   90.00
#
_symmetry.space_group_name_H-M   'P 1'
#
loop_
_entity.id
_entity.type
_entity.pdbx_description
1 polymer ?
#
loop_
_entity_poly.entity_id
_entity_poly.type
_entity_poly.pdbx_seq_one_letter_code
_entity_poly.pdbx_strand_id
1 'polypeptide(L)'
;MNSGDAFYFTSWSGNKFSDQPSDDGHVFLVKHNGDNTGNGYQRAMGFFISRNTMTFYVISVFVFNNPSGQANWLNINNEPVTTARIANGAVTGLKITDRTITATKLASSFSDYSTTEQNTGRLWIDGKTIYRKEINLGSLTDTTPKHVPHGIANLSTVVSLTGFVTNGSVFLPLPLARYNNFASQIGLFVNMTDIVVEPGNDRTAYTGYVVIEYTKTV
;
A
#
# COMPACT_ATOMS: atom_id res chain seq x y z
N MET A 1 -10.06 -38.18 30.23
CA MET A 1 -9.13 -38.64 29.19
C MET A 1 -9.67 -39.95 28.69
N ASN A 2 -9.83 -40.08 27.40
CA ASN A 2 -10.20 -41.37 26.81
C ASN A 2 -9.00 -42.33 26.95
N SER A 3 -9.26 -43.62 27.06
CA SER A 3 -8.27 -44.70 27.36
C SER A 3 -7.23 -44.91 26.26
N GLY A 4 -6.74 -43.90 25.65
CA GLY A 4 -5.74 -43.93 24.57
C GLY A 4 -4.92 -42.64 24.40
N ASP A 5 -5.22 -41.63 25.20
CA ASP A 5 -4.46 -40.39 25.17
C ASP A 5 -3.17 -40.55 25.99
N ALA A 6 -2.05 -40.11 25.41
CA ALA A 6 -0.75 -40.13 26.08
C ALA A 6 0.00 -38.85 25.83
N PHE A 7 0.69 -38.37 26.87
CA PHE A 7 1.59 -37.24 26.79
C PHE A 7 3.04 -37.77 26.73
N TYR A 8 3.79 -37.24 25.77
CA TYR A 8 5.20 -37.55 25.62
C TYR A 8 6.02 -36.29 25.78
N PHE A 9 6.99 -36.33 26.65
CA PHE A 9 8.05 -35.36 26.77
C PHE A 9 9.38 -36.08 26.58
N THR A 10 10.12 -35.69 25.56
CA THR A 10 11.40 -36.35 25.26
C THR A 10 12.38 -35.36 24.68
N SER A 11 13.66 -35.64 24.89
CA SER A 11 14.74 -35.00 24.17
C SER A 11 15.24 -35.91 23.07
N TRP A 12 15.45 -35.36 21.87
CA TRP A 12 15.95 -36.12 20.73
C TRP A 12 17.36 -35.67 20.36
N SER A 13 18.19 -36.62 20.01
CA SER A 13 19.46 -36.40 19.35
C SER A 13 19.46 -37.11 17.99
N GLY A 14 19.87 -36.40 16.94
CA GLY A 14 19.86 -36.87 15.57
C GLY A 14 18.45 -36.80 14.91
N ASN A 15 18.43 -36.84 13.58
CA ASN A 15 17.21 -36.79 12.79
C ASN A 15 16.39 -38.08 12.98
N LYS A 16 15.21 -37.99 13.55
CA LYS A 16 14.26 -39.06 13.73
C LYS A 16 13.20 -39.13 12.65
N PHE A 17 13.00 -38.04 11.92
CA PHE A 17 12.08 -37.93 10.80
C PHE A 17 12.82 -37.32 9.60
N SER A 18 12.46 -37.75 8.40
CA SER A 18 13.12 -37.29 7.17
C SER A 18 12.95 -35.79 6.90
N ASP A 19 11.94 -35.17 7.51
CA ASP A 19 11.58 -33.76 7.35
C ASP A 19 11.78 -32.93 8.63
N GLN A 20 12.51 -33.48 9.60
CA GLN A 20 12.77 -32.77 10.88
C GLN A 20 13.61 -31.51 10.66
N PRO A 21 13.18 -30.35 11.20
CA PRO A 21 13.86 -29.07 10.96
C PRO A 21 15.25 -28.95 11.58
N SER A 22 15.58 -29.77 12.58
CA SER A 22 16.89 -29.75 13.23
C SER A 22 17.24 -31.11 13.86
N ASP A 23 18.52 -31.31 14.12
CA ASP A 23 19.04 -32.56 14.60
C ASP A 23 18.67 -32.87 16.05
N ASP A 24 18.64 -31.86 16.90
CA ASP A 24 18.42 -31.97 18.33
C ASP A 24 17.32 -31.03 18.82
N GLY A 25 16.52 -31.50 19.78
CA GLY A 25 15.51 -30.64 20.38
C GLY A 25 14.66 -31.33 21.44
N HIS A 26 13.70 -30.60 21.96
CA HIS A 26 12.70 -31.08 22.89
C HIS A 26 11.33 -31.14 22.21
N VAL A 27 10.65 -32.23 22.41
CA VAL A 27 9.32 -32.48 21.82
C VAL A 27 8.32 -32.66 22.95
N PHE A 28 7.21 -31.94 22.80
CA PHE A 28 6.00 -32.20 23.57
C PHE A 28 4.89 -32.62 22.59
N LEU A 29 4.38 -33.82 22.77
CA LEU A 29 3.34 -34.37 21.93
C LEU A 29 2.14 -34.83 22.77
N VAL A 30 0.96 -34.50 22.28
CA VAL A 30 -0.29 -35.10 22.72
C VAL A 30 -0.70 -36.09 21.64
N LYS A 31 -0.64 -37.36 21.97
CA LYS A 31 -1.07 -38.44 21.10
C LYS A 31 -2.56 -38.65 21.30
N HIS A 32 -3.30 -38.60 20.21
CA HIS A 32 -4.69 -39.01 20.16
C HIS A 32 -4.78 -40.35 19.43
N ASN A 33 -5.29 -41.38 20.09
CA ASN A 33 -5.63 -42.65 19.43
C ASN A 33 -6.85 -42.39 18.56
N GLY A 34 -6.64 -42.18 17.27
CA GLY A 34 -7.70 -42.13 16.29
C GLY A 34 -8.44 -43.49 16.27
N ASP A 35 -9.64 -43.45 15.78
CA ASP A 35 -10.61 -44.50 15.71
C ASP A 35 -10.02 -45.93 15.50
N ASN A 36 -10.65 -46.88 16.13
CA ASN A 36 -10.29 -48.28 16.15
C ASN A 36 -10.57 -48.99 14.81
N THR A 37 -10.44 -48.31 13.66
CA THR A 37 -10.81 -48.87 12.36
C THR A 37 -9.72 -49.72 11.70
N GLY A 38 -8.78 -50.20 12.46
CA GLY A 38 -7.81 -51.24 11.99
C GLY A 38 -6.69 -50.71 11.06
N ASN A 39 -6.74 -49.50 10.63
CA ASN A 39 -5.74 -48.91 9.73
C ASN A 39 -4.59 -48.11 10.42
N GLY A 40 -4.51 -48.22 11.74
CA GLY A 40 -3.32 -47.84 12.49
C GLY A 40 -2.87 -46.38 12.43
N TYR A 41 -3.72 -45.46 11.99
CA TYR A 41 -3.37 -44.04 11.93
C TYR A 41 -3.44 -43.42 13.32
N GLN A 42 -2.30 -43.26 13.94
CA GLN A 42 -2.17 -42.50 15.19
C GLN A 42 -1.82 -41.05 14.86
N ARG A 43 -2.62 -40.13 15.37
CA ARG A 43 -2.38 -38.71 15.20
C ARG A 43 -1.77 -38.15 16.49
N ALA A 44 -0.80 -37.30 16.35
CA ALA A 44 -0.30 -36.49 17.45
C ALA A 44 -0.17 -35.05 17.01
N MET A 45 -0.36 -34.13 17.93
CA MET A 45 -0.09 -32.73 17.76
C MET A 45 0.75 -32.25 18.96
N GLY A 46 1.53 -31.22 18.73
CA GLY A 46 2.36 -30.72 19.80
C GLY A 46 3.33 -29.66 19.30
N PHE A 47 4.45 -29.55 19.95
CA PHE A 47 5.49 -28.65 19.56
C PHE A 47 6.87 -29.26 19.72
N PHE A 48 7.81 -28.75 18.96
CA PHE A 48 9.21 -29.07 18.99
C PHE A 48 10.03 -27.80 19.17
N ILE A 49 10.97 -27.82 20.09
CA ILE A 49 11.94 -26.73 20.29
C ILE A 49 13.31 -27.25 19.86
N SER A 50 13.83 -26.68 18.79
CA SER A 50 15.21 -26.96 18.38
C SER A 50 16.19 -26.41 19.41
N ARG A 51 17.09 -27.25 19.91
CA ARG A 51 18.13 -26.85 20.86
C ARG A 51 19.20 -25.99 20.20
N ASN A 52 19.51 -26.28 18.95
CA ASN A 52 20.61 -25.58 18.25
C ASN A 52 20.20 -24.18 17.79
N THR A 53 18.98 -24.00 17.35
CA THR A 53 18.49 -22.70 16.83
C THR A 53 17.53 -21.99 17.76
N MET A 54 17.13 -22.61 18.86
CA MET A 54 16.06 -22.13 19.76
C MET A 54 14.77 -21.82 19.03
N THR A 55 14.55 -22.47 17.90
CA THR A 55 13.37 -22.26 17.06
C THR A 55 12.22 -23.13 17.56
N PHE A 56 11.05 -22.55 17.61
CA PHE A 56 9.83 -23.22 18.05
C PHE A 56 9.00 -23.63 16.83
N TYR A 57 8.67 -24.91 16.75
CA TYR A 57 7.84 -25.48 15.69
C TYR A 57 6.56 -26.06 16.28
N VAL A 58 5.43 -25.84 15.62
CA VAL A 58 4.19 -26.52 15.90
C VAL A 58 4.09 -27.74 14.98
N ILE A 59 3.76 -28.87 15.55
CA ILE A 59 3.47 -30.10 14.81
C ILE A 59 1.96 -30.20 14.70
N SER A 60 1.42 -30.00 13.50
CA SER A 60 -0.03 -29.92 13.29
C SER A 60 -0.67 -31.28 13.05
N VAL A 61 0.04 -32.20 12.41
CA VAL A 61 -0.43 -33.59 12.17
C VAL A 61 0.79 -34.50 12.10
N PHE A 62 0.75 -35.54 12.86
CA PHE A 62 1.74 -36.59 12.83
C PHE A 62 1.07 -37.96 12.67
N VAL A 63 1.48 -38.76 11.71
CA VAL A 63 0.95 -40.10 11.47
C VAL A 63 2.01 -41.12 11.84
N PHE A 64 1.75 -41.84 12.93
CA PHE A 64 2.62 -42.90 13.36
C PHE A 64 2.56 -44.09 12.45
N ASN A 65 2.79 -44.84 11.88
CA ASN A 65 2.66 -45.98 10.98
C ASN A 65 2.89 -45.68 9.49
N ASN A 66 3.35 -44.51 9.15
CA ASN A 66 3.88 -44.27 7.84
C ASN A 66 5.41 -44.54 7.91
N PRO A 67 5.97 -45.46 7.13
CA PRO A 67 7.41 -45.66 7.11
C PRO A 67 8.19 -44.42 6.62
N SER A 68 7.53 -43.47 6.02
CA SER A 68 8.10 -42.17 5.62
C SER A 68 8.06 -41.12 6.73
N GLY A 69 7.32 -41.36 7.84
CA GLY A 69 7.37 -40.53 9.05
C GLY A 69 7.23 -39.01 8.86
N GLN A 70 6.39 -38.58 7.92
CA GLN A 70 6.27 -37.15 7.64
C GLN A 70 5.37 -36.43 8.65
N ALA A 71 5.82 -35.31 9.16
CA ALA A 71 5.06 -34.40 10.00
C ALA A 71 4.93 -33.02 9.33
N ASN A 72 3.82 -32.36 9.56
CA ASN A 72 3.71 -30.95 9.14
C ASN A 72 4.35 -30.05 10.19
N TRP A 73 5.49 -29.49 9.85
CA TRP A 73 6.26 -28.60 10.69
C TRP A 73 5.90 -27.14 10.38
N LEU A 74 5.34 -26.43 11.34
CA LEU A 74 5.05 -25.02 11.22
C LEU A 74 6.04 -24.24 12.09
N ASN A 75 6.97 -23.53 11.46
CA ASN A 75 7.88 -22.64 12.17
C ASN A 75 7.16 -21.32 12.49
N ILE A 76 6.69 -21.20 13.72
CA ILE A 76 5.94 -20.01 14.15
C ILE A 76 6.81 -18.76 14.33
N ASN A 77 8.13 -18.92 14.39
CA ASN A 77 9.06 -17.77 14.52
C ASN A 77 9.34 -17.11 13.16
N ASN A 78 9.25 -17.85 12.06
CA ASN A 78 9.61 -17.39 10.72
C ASN A 78 8.42 -17.40 9.73
N GLU A 79 7.23 -17.74 10.20
CA GLU A 79 6.06 -17.69 9.34
C GLU A 79 5.74 -16.25 8.95
N PRO A 80 5.59 -15.97 7.66
CA PRO A 80 5.19 -14.65 7.21
C PRO A 80 3.86 -14.25 7.83
N VAL A 81 3.78 -13.05 8.37
CA VAL A 81 2.50 -12.50 8.84
C VAL A 81 1.70 -12.11 7.61
N THR A 82 0.70 -12.93 7.27
CA THR A 82 -0.20 -12.65 6.16
C THR A 82 -1.28 -11.65 6.56
N THR A 83 -1.93 -11.01 5.59
CA THR A 83 -3.05 -10.08 5.83
C THR A 83 -4.19 -10.74 6.58
N ALA A 84 -4.44 -12.04 6.37
CA ALA A 84 -5.46 -12.80 7.09
C ALA A 84 -5.17 -12.97 8.60
N ARG A 85 -3.91 -12.83 9.01
CA ARG A 85 -3.47 -12.90 10.41
C ARG A 85 -3.49 -11.55 11.13
N ILE A 86 -3.68 -10.45 10.38
CA ILE A 86 -3.78 -9.11 10.94
C ILE A 86 -5.26 -8.71 10.95
N ALA A 87 -5.85 -8.65 12.12
CA ALA A 87 -7.23 -8.16 12.24
C ALA A 87 -7.33 -6.70 11.79
N ASN A 88 -8.47 -6.30 11.23
CA ASN A 88 -8.71 -4.90 10.87
C ASN A 88 -8.51 -3.98 12.08
N GLY A 89 -7.71 -2.93 11.90
CA GLY A 89 -7.36 -1.99 12.96
C GLY A 89 -6.32 -2.49 13.97
N ALA A 90 -5.77 -3.70 13.81
CA ALA A 90 -4.75 -4.24 14.72
C ALA A 90 -3.43 -3.46 14.66
N VAL A 91 -3.10 -2.87 13.51
CA VAL A 91 -1.95 -1.98 13.34
C VAL A 91 -2.43 -0.55 13.45
N THR A 92 -2.07 0.12 14.54
CA THR A 92 -2.41 1.53 14.81
C THR A 92 -1.17 2.40 14.65
N GLY A 93 -1.34 3.73 14.54
CA GLY A 93 -0.23 4.66 14.46
C GLY A 93 0.77 4.53 15.61
N LEU A 94 0.31 4.18 16.82
CA LEU A 94 1.18 3.95 17.98
C LEU A 94 2.09 2.71 17.84
N LYS A 95 1.74 1.78 16.96
CA LYS A 95 2.53 0.55 16.70
C LYS A 95 3.52 0.72 15.55
N ILE A 96 3.47 1.85 14.88
CA ILE A 96 4.39 2.20 13.78
C ILE A 96 5.28 3.33 14.29
N THR A 97 6.56 3.06 14.43
CA THR A 97 7.52 4.11 14.81
C THR A 97 7.58 5.17 13.70
N ASP A 98 7.62 6.44 14.08
CA ASP A 98 7.73 7.54 13.14
C ASP A 98 8.87 7.33 12.14
N ARG A 99 8.61 7.67 10.88
CA ARG A 99 9.57 7.55 9.75
C ARG A 99 10.01 6.13 9.37
N THR A 100 9.38 5.08 9.91
CA THR A 100 9.71 3.70 9.53
C THR A 100 9.06 3.26 8.23
N ILE A 101 7.94 3.87 7.82
CA ILE A 101 7.31 3.65 6.52
C ILE A 101 7.92 4.62 5.51
N THR A 102 8.77 4.12 4.65
CA THR A 102 9.40 4.90 3.58
C THR A 102 8.48 4.95 2.34
N ALA A 103 8.68 5.93 1.47
CA ALA A 103 7.90 6.08 0.23
C ALA A 103 7.93 4.81 -0.65
N THR A 104 9.04 4.06 -0.63
CA THR A 104 9.17 2.79 -1.37
C THR A 104 8.30 1.65 -0.83
N LYS A 105 7.80 1.78 0.40
CA LYS A 105 6.89 0.81 1.03
C LYS A 105 5.42 1.17 0.86
N LEU A 106 5.15 2.35 0.36
CA LEU A 106 3.81 2.79 0.01
C LEU A 106 3.52 2.39 -1.44
N ALA A 107 2.28 1.99 -1.72
CA ALA A 107 1.88 1.73 -3.10
C ALA A 107 2.09 2.99 -3.95
N SER A 108 2.42 2.83 -5.22
CA SER A 108 2.73 3.91 -6.17
C SER A 108 1.59 4.94 -6.38
N SER A 109 0.43 4.71 -5.79
CA SER A 109 -0.72 5.62 -5.80
C SER A 109 -0.59 6.83 -4.85
N PHE A 110 0.50 6.96 -4.11
CA PHE A 110 0.82 8.14 -3.29
C PHE A 110 1.55 9.23 -4.07
N SER A 111 1.31 9.35 -5.38
CA SER A 111 1.76 10.51 -6.12
C SER A 111 0.86 11.70 -5.78
N ASP A 112 1.42 12.69 -5.10
CA ASP A 112 0.70 13.93 -4.77
C ASP A 112 0.27 14.72 -6.02
N TYR A 113 0.92 14.46 -7.17
CA TYR A 113 0.66 15.09 -8.46
C TYR A 113 0.34 14.02 -9.51
N SER A 114 -0.82 14.17 -10.16
CA SER A 114 -1.30 13.22 -11.16
C SER A 114 -2.32 13.87 -12.09
N THR A 115 -2.34 13.44 -13.34
CA THR A 115 -3.40 13.79 -14.29
C THR A 115 -4.73 13.10 -13.97
N THR A 116 -4.69 12.06 -13.13
CA THR A 116 -5.88 11.46 -12.53
C THR A 116 -6.19 12.19 -11.21
N GLU A 117 -7.48 12.39 -10.93
CA GLU A 117 -7.94 13.00 -9.68
C GLU A 117 -7.39 12.26 -8.45
N GLN A 118 -6.84 13.00 -7.50
CA GLN A 118 -6.30 12.49 -6.24
C GLN A 118 -7.05 13.12 -5.05
N ASN A 119 -7.43 12.28 -4.08
CA ASN A 119 -7.88 12.76 -2.78
C ASN A 119 -6.67 13.17 -1.96
N THR A 120 -6.61 14.43 -1.53
CA THR A 120 -5.46 14.97 -0.77
C THR A 120 -5.45 14.56 0.71
N GLY A 121 -6.52 13.94 1.21
CA GLY A 121 -6.71 13.67 2.64
C GLY A 121 -6.99 14.92 3.48
N ARG A 122 -7.08 16.11 2.86
CA ARG A 122 -7.37 17.38 3.54
C ARG A 122 -8.83 17.79 3.36
N LEU A 123 -9.33 18.57 4.29
CA LEU A 123 -10.68 19.13 4.25
C LEU A 123 -10.63 20.63 3.99
N TRP A 124 -11.61 21.13 3.26
CA TRP A 124 -11.87 22.55 3.11
C TRP A 124 -12.61 23.09 4.34
N ILE A 125 -12.75 24.42 4.46
CA ILE A 125 -13.40 25.08 5.61
C ILE A 125 -14.87 24.67 5.82
N ASP A 126 -15.52 24.15 4.79
CA ASP A 126 -16.89 23.63 4.83
C ASP A 126 -16.98 22.12 5.12
N GLY A 127 -15.86 21.49 5.47
CA GLY A 127 -15.75 20.05 5.77
C GLY A 127 -15.68 19.13 4.56
N LYS A 128 -15.73 19.66 3.32
CA LYS A 128 -15.61 18.84 2.11
C LYS A 128 -14.18 18.41 1.86
N THR A 129 -14.02 17.22 1.32
CA THR A 129 -12.71 16.71 0.89
C THR A 129 -12.11 17.57 -0.23
N ILE A 130 -10.83 17.92 -0.10
CA ILE A 130 -10.07 18.58 -1.15
C ILE A 130 -9.48 17.52 -2.06
N TYR A 131 -9.76 17.65 -3.36
CA TYR A 131 -9.16 16.87 -4.43
C TYR A 131 -8.12 17.71 -5.15
N ARG A 132 -7.14 17.03 -5.79
CA ARG A 132 -6.11 17.65 -6.62
C ARG A 132 -6.06 16.96 -7.96
N LYS A 133 -5.82 17.71 -9.01
CA LYS A 133 -5.60 17.19 -10.36
C LYS A 133 -4.60 18.07 -11.11
N GLU A 134 -3.73 17.44 -11.87
CA GLU A 134 -2.82 18.09 -12.79
C GLU A 134 -3.42 18.08 -14.21
N ILE A 135 -3.41 19.23 -14.87
CA ILE A 135 -3.96 19.40 -16.23
C ILE A 135 -2.83 19.78 -17.17
N ASN A 136 -2.58 18.94 -18.16
CA ASN A 136 -1.63 19.23 -19.22
C ASN A 136 -2.25 20.27 -20.17
N LEU A 137 -1.61 21.42 -20.28
CA LEU A 137 -2.07 22.48 -21.17
C LEU A 137 -1.69 22.23 -22.63
N GLY A 138 -0.69 21.39 -22.91
CA GLY A 138 -0.08 21.31 -24.23
C GLY A 138 0.57 22.65 -24.62
N SER A 139 0.79 22.89 -25.94
CA SER A 139 1.30 24.17 -26.43
C SER A 139 0.25 25.26 -26.20
N LEU A 140 0.70 26.43 -25.71
CA LEU A 140 -0.15 27.60 -25.62
C LEU A 140 -0.45 28.18 -27.01
N THR A 141 -1.31 29.16 -27.04
CA THR A 141 -1.75 29.87 -28.24
C THR A 141 -0.97 31.18 -28.41
N ASP A 142 -1.28 31.91 -29.46
CA ASP A 142 -0.82 33.26 -29.69
C ASP A 142 -1.44 34.25 -28.67
N THR A 143 -2.42 35.04 -29.08
CA THR A 143 -3.22 35.90 -28.21
C THR A 143 -4.64 35.39 -27.99
N THR A 144 -4.96 34.26 -28.58
CA THR A 144 -6.28 33.64 -28.47
C THR A 144 -6.40 32.86 -27.14
N PRO A 145 -7.47 33.01 -26.37
CA PRO A 145 -7.70 32.19 -25.18
C PRO A 145 -7.66 30.70 -25.50
N LYS A 146 -6.93 29.94 -24.68
CA LYS A 146 -6.88 28.50 -24.79
C LYS A 146 -7.77 27.86 -23.74
N HIS A 147 -8.69 27.02 -24.19
CA HIS A 147 -9.58 26.24 -23.36
C HIS A 147 -9.07 24.79 -23.29
N VAL A 148 -8.86 24.28 -22.08
CA VAL A 148 -8.41 22.91 -21.83
C VAL A 148 -9.41 22.21 -20.90
N PRO A 149 -10.16 21.22 -21.36
CA PRO A 149 -11.12 20.52 -20.50
C PRO A 149 -10.43 19.91 -19.27
N HIS A 150 -10.91 20.23 -18.09
CA HIS A 150 -10.34 19.68 -16.85
C HIS A 150 -10.93 18.29 -16.50
N GLY A 151 -12.08 17.93 -17.06
CA GLY A 151 -12.74 16.64 -16.84
C GLY A 151 -13.09 16.37 -15.37
N ILE A 152 -13.37 17.41 -14.58
CA ILE A 152 -13.80 17.29 -13.19
C ILE A 152 -15.32 17.26 -13.17
N ALA A 153 -15.89 16.16 -12.68
CA ALA A 153 -17.32 16.07 -12.44
C ALA A 153 -17.68 16.72 -11.09
N ASN A 154 -18.84 17.41 -11.05
CA ASN A 154 -19.39 17.99 -9.83
C ASN A 154 -18.44 18.99 -9.13
N LEU A 155 -17.70 19.80 -9.90
CA LEU A 155 -16.87 20.87 -9.35
C LEU A 155 -17.73 21.81 -8.49
N SER A 156 -17.34 22.02 -7.22
CA SER A 156 -18.04 22.89 -6.27
C SER A 156 -17.24 24.18 -6.03
N THR A 157 -16.10 24.06 -5.41
CA THR A 157 -15.26 25.20 -5.04
C THR A 157 -13.84 24.94 -5.52
N VAL A 158 -13.23 25.95 -6.16
CA VAL A 158 -11.80 25.95 -6.46
C VAL A 158 -11.05 26.49 -5.25
N VAL A 159 -10.15 25.69 -4.72
CA VAL A 159 -9.34 26.01 -3.54
C VAL A 159 -8.02 26.67 -3.95
N SER A 160 -7.41 26.17 -5.02
CA SER A 160 -6.15 26.65 -5.56
C SER A 160 -6.07 26.38 -7.06
N LEU A 161 -5.45 27.29 -7.79
CA LEU A 161 -5.18 27.14 -9.22
C LEU A 161 -3.83 27.79 -9.52
N THR A 162 -2.82 26.97 -9.83
CA THR A 162 -1.44 27.42 -10.09
C THR A 162 -0.81 26.57 -11.18
N GLY A 163 0.25 27.09 -11.81
CA GLY A 163 0.97 26.31 -12.81
C GLY A 163 2.23 26.99 -13.30
N PHE A 164 2.86 26.35 -14.28
CA PHE A 164 4.01 26.88 -15.01
C PHE A 164 3.92 26.49 -16.47
N VAL A 165 4.46 27.39 -17.31
CA VAL A 165 4.73 27.09 -18.71
C VAL A 165 6.20 27.36 -19.04
N THR A 166 6.74 26.61 -19.97
CA THR A 166 8.14 26.73 -20.37
C THR A 166 8.30 26.56 -21.88
N ASN A 167 9.29 27.23 -22.44
CA ASN A 167 9.79 27.02 -23.79
C ASN A 167 11.12 26.22 -23.81
N GLY A 168 11.45 25.56 -22.69
CA GLY A 168 12.70 24.84 -22.50
C GLY A 168 13.85 25.69 -21.93
N SER A 169 13.78 27.00 -22.02
CA SER A 169 14.81 27.91 -21.50
C SER A 169 14.32 28.77 -20.33
N VAL A 170 13.04 29.07 -20.30
CA VAL A 170 12.43 29.95 -19.28
C VAL A 170 11.18 29.28 -18.73
N PHE A 171 11.00 29.37 -17.41
CA PHE A 171 9.77 28.98 -16.73
C PHE A 171 8.97 30.19 -16.32
N LEU A 172 7.75 30.28 -16.77
CA LEU A 172 6.83 31.38 -16.45
C LEU A 172 5.73 30.85 -15.52
N PRO A 173 5.52 31.46 -14.35
CA PRO A 173 4.43 31.06 -13.46
C PRO A 173 3.07 31.40 -14.06
N LEU A 174 2.05 30.64 -13.70
CA LEU A 174 0.66 30.91 -14.05
C LEU A 174 -0.18 31.18 -12.79
N PRO A 175 -0.96 32.26 -12.73
CA PRO A 175 -1.00 33.37 -13.71
C PRO A 175 0.29 34.22 -13.68
N LEU A 176 0.64 34.79 -14.80
CA LEU A 176 1.75 35.75 -14.90
C LEU A 176 1.20 37.18 -14.98
N ALA A 177 1.33 37.93 -13.91
CA ALA A 177 1.04 39.32 -13.87
C ALA A 177 2.32 40.18 -14.04
N ARG A 178 2.30 41.21 -14.84
CA ARG A 178 3.44 42.15 -15.02
C ARG A 178 2.96 43.57 -14.94
N TYR A 179 3.64 44.36 -14.09
CA TYR A 179 3.40 45.79 -13.99
C TYR A 179 3.91 46.50 -15.25
N ASN A 180 3.11 47.35 -15.82
CA ASN A 180 3.41 48.15 -17.03
C ASN A 180 3.73 47.36 -18.33
N ASN A 181 3.46 46.07 -18.37
CA ASN A 181 3.61 45.27 -19.59
C ASN A 181 2.47 44.26 -19.73
N PHE A 182 1.30 44.72 -20.05
CA PHE A 182 0.08 43.90 -20.19
C PHE A 182 0.18 42.89 -21.34
N ALA A 183 0.91 43.21 -22.41
CA ALA A 183 1.15 42.28 -23.50
C ALA A 183 1.97 41.06 -23.10
N SER A 184 2.70 41.11 -21.99
CA SER A 184 3.49 39.99 -21.49
C SER A 184 2.79 39.17 -20.41
N GLN A 185 1.55 39.50 -20.04
CA GLN A 185 0.79 38.79 -19.04
C GLN A 185 0.25 37.45 -19.60
N ILE A 186 -0.04 36.53 -18.69
CA ILE A 186 -0.75 35.31 -19.00
C ILE A 186 -1.85 35.15 -17.96
N GLY A 187 -3.11 35.29 -18.37
CA GLY A 187 -4.26 35.05 -17.55
C GLY A 187 -4.44 33.54 -17.31
N LEU A 188 -4.93 33.20 -16.14
CA LEU A 188 -5.30 31.81 -15.79
C LEU A 188 -6.57 31.86 -14.95
N PHE A 189 -7.60 31.17 -15.39
CA PHE A 189 -8.82 30.96 -14.63
C PHE A 189 -9.46 29.61 -14.99
N VAL A 190 -10.48 29.22 -14.25
CA VAL A 190 -11.24 27.99 -14.48
C VAL A 190 -12.72 28.32 -14.50
N ASN A 191 -13.44 27.71 -15.41
CA ASN A 191 -14.89 27.68 -15.44
C ASN A 191 -15.41 26.27 -15.09
N MET A 192 -16.67 25.98 -15.34
CA MET A 192 -17.26 24.68 -14.96
C MET A 192 -16.72 23.50 -15.76
N THR A 193 -16.08 23.73 -16.92
CA THR A 193 -15.63 22.68 -17.85
C THR A 193 -14.13 22.74 -18.15
N ASP A 194 -13.55 23.96 -18.15
CA ASP A 194 -12.23 24.19 -18.70
C ASP A 194 -11.33 24.98 -17.78
N ILE A 195 -10.04 24.69 -17.87
CA ILE A 195 -8.97 25.63 -17.53
C ILE A 195 -8.81 26.56 -18.73
N VAL A 196 -8.82 27.86 -18.49
CA VAL A 196 -8.65 28.88 -19.53
C VAL A 196 -7.36 29.62 -19.30
N VAL A 197 -6.53 29.67 -20.33
CA VAL A 197 -5.26 30.44 -20.35
C VAL A 197 -5.37 31.50 -21.40
N GLU A 198 -5.09 32.77 -21.00
CA GLU A 198 -5.15 33.93 -21.87
C GLU A 198 -3.77 34.57 -22.04
N PRO A 199 -3.02 34.20 -23.08
CA PRO A 199 -1.73 34.86 -23.36
C PRO A 199 -1.94 36.25 -23.88
N GLY A 200 -1.20 37.22 -23.35
CA GLY A 200 -1.21 38.62 -23.86
C GLY A 200 -0.36 38.83 -25.14
N ASN A 201 0.47 37.84 -25.49
CA ASN A 201 1.22 37.79 -26.74
C ASN A 201 1.46 36.32 -27.15
N ASP A 202 2.14 36.11 -28.28
CA ASP A 202 2.45 34.77 -28.80
C ASP A 202 3.23 33.95 -27.77
N ARG A 203 2.61 32.78 -27.40
CA ARG A 203 3.17 31.78 -26.49
C ARG A 203 3.14 30.36 -27.11
N THR A 204 3.02 30.25 -28.42
CA THR A 204 2.92 28.95 -29.11
C THR A 204 4.10 28.01 -28.86
N ALA A 205 5.29 28.59 -28.54
CA ALA A 205 6.48 27.82 -28.14
C ALA A 205 6.46 27.35 -26.68
N TYR A 206 5.46 27.71 -25.89
CA TYR A 206 5.38 27.34 -24.47
C TYR A 206 4.41 26.19 -24.25
N THR A 207 4.84 25.23 -23.43
CA THR A 207 4.01 24.11 -22.94
C THR A 207 4.05 24.08 -21.41
N GLY A 208 3.08 23.46 -20.78
CA GLY A 208 3.11 23.33 -19.33
C GLY A 208 1.90 22.66 -18.72
N TYR A 209 1.82 22.79 -17.40
CA TYR A 209 0.81 22.15 -16.57
C TYR A 209 0.22 23.14 -15.58
N VAL A 210 -1.03 22.89 -15.24
CA VAL A 210 -1.75 23.57 -14.16
C VAL A 210 -2.17 22.54 -13.13
N VAL A 211 -1.99 22.87 -11.86
CA VAL A 211 -2.49 22.12 -10.72
C VAL A 211 -3.73 22.83 -10.20
N ILE A 212 -4.83 22.11 -10.11
CA ILE A 212 -6.07 22.59 -9.51
C ILE A 212 -6.38 21.79 -8.24
N GLU A 213 -6.65 22.49 -7.13
CA GLU A 213 -7.25 21.93 -5.93
C GLU A 213 -8.69 22.40 -5.80
N TYR A 214 -9.60 21.48 -5.49
CA TYR A 214 -11.03 21.77 -5.52
C TYR A 214 -11.81 20.84 -4.60
N THR A 215 -13.07 21.23 -4.34
CA THR A 215 -14.07 20.38 -3.70
C THR A 215 -15.16 19.99 -4.70
N LYS A 216 -15.94 18.98 -4.35
CA LYS A 216 -17.06 18.50 -5.15
C LYS A 216 -18.39 18.72 -4.46
N THR A 217 -19.46 18.89 -5.24
CA THR A 217 -20.82 18.69 -4.75
C THR A 217 -21.07 17.20 -4.56
N VAL A 218 -21.67 16.85 -3.43
CA VAL A 218 -22.10 15.47 -3.10
C VAL A 218 -23.30 15.10 -3.96
#